data_76f20e7c5b901c0070299435944306b9
#
_entry.id   76f20e7c5b901c0070299435944306b9
#
_cell.length_a   1.000
_cell.length_b   1.000
_cell.length_c   1.000
_cell.angle_alpha   90.00
_cell.angle_beta   90.00
_cell.angle_gamma   90.00
#
_symmetry.space_group_name_H-M   'P 1'
#
loop_
_entity.id
_entity.type
_entity.pdbx_description
1 polymer ?
#
loop_
_entity_poly.entity_id
_entity_poly.type
_entity_poly.pdbx_seq_one_letter_code
_entity_poly.pdbx_strand_id
1 'polypeptide(L)'
;MKTQFCSFLLCWIIFCEFLPAQSVCGYRSLDVTNPIEFLGNKILYEGKEIELGEKTFFIDGQLSDEVTARYPFVFNSFNEAAKAFVAGTEAEPMKVYIAPYVYWIDNPDDSQVRVGKDGKEPFGLVVKCPYLHLVGLTKNPENVVLASSRGQTQGAVGNFTMFDFWGDGLSVKNLTMGNYCNVDLEFPLKKELGRKKRMSAITQAHVAYCHGDKIVAENVRFISRLNMNPLNGAKRILFYKCYMESTDDALTGTGVYLNCTLKFYGQKPFWRTDMGGAVFLNSDFYVCHDEDRQYFCKGVGPLTVVDCRFHVRKPVYAGWTHEPSDWLRCYQYGVTMNGQPYVIGADKPYNTVCMEQENVLHAYRLTDENGKVIYNTYNLLRGDDDWDPLQVKDSVRVIGEHDGRDYANLPVCLSVTPLVASVQTGGNPVKLAANVKRHCNYVQQGSSVRWKIQPGYEKYVSLSAGEDGTCVVKAMNHEDETKHFTVAVSYTHLRA
;
A
#
# COMPACT_ATOMS: atom_id res chain seq x y z
N MET A 1 1.58 1.51 -93.36
CA MET A 1 2.66 1.26 -92.45
C MET A 1 2.36 2.06 -91.20
N LYS A 2 1.85 1.39 -90.13
CA LYS A 2 1.57 2.00 -88.80
C LYS A 2 2.52 1.38 -87.80
N THR A 3 3.43 2.18 -87.29
CA THR A 3 4.39 1.79 -86.26
C THR A 3 3.77 1.97 -84.90
N GLN A 4 3.58 0.87 -84.17
CA GLN A 4 3.14 0.88 -82.74
C GLN A 4 4.35 1.12 -81.89
N PHE A 5 4.30 2.14 -81.00
CA PHE A 5 5.21 2.38 -79.89
C PHE A 5 4.69 1.65 -78.67
N CYS A 6 5.41 0.67 -78.16
CA CYS A 6 5.18 0.03 -76.87
C CYS A 6 5.94 0.81 -75.82
N SER A 7 5.22 1.51 -74.93
CA SER A 7 5.80 2.11 -73.72
C SER A 7 5.88 1.04 -72.63
N PHE A 8 7.12 0.66 -72.23
CA PHE A 8 7.39 -0.12 -71.05
C PHE A 8 7.40 0.82 -69.82
N LEU A 9 6.41 0.72 -68.97
CA LEU A 9 6.38 1.36 -67.66
C LEU A 9 7.14 0.45 -66.69
N LEU A 10 8.36 0.86 -66.30
CA LEU A 10 9.15 0.18 -65.27
C LEU A 10 8.62 0.62 -63.90
N CYS A 11 7.81 -0.19 -63.23
CA CYS A 11 7.48 -0.02 -61.85
C CYS A 11 8.72 -0.36 -60.98
N TRP A 12 9.36 0.65 -60.45
CA TRP A 12 10.33 0.48 -59.37
C TRP A 12 9.53 0.18 -58.06
N ILE A 13 9.47 -1.07 -57.65
CA ILE A 13 9.05 -1.49 -56.32
C ILE A 13 10.26 -1.19 -55.44
N ILE A 14 10.19 -0.11 -54.65
CA ILE A 14 11.12 0.14 -53.55
C ILE A 14 10.78 -0.90 -52.48
N PHE A 15 11.51 -1.99 -52.43
CA PHE A 15 11.59 -2.83 -51.26
C PHE A 15 12.31 -2.02 -50.16
N CYS A 16 11.57 -1.35 -49.29
CA CYS A 16 12.09 -1.01 -47.98
C CYS A 16 12.35 -2.33 -47.24
N GLU A 17 13.55 -2.87 -47.38
CA GLU A 17 14.03 -3.87 -46.42
C GLU A 17 14.04 -3.20 -45.06
N PHE A 18 13.08 -3.60 -44.22
CA PHE A 18 13.16 -3.38 -42.79
C PHE A 18 14.37 -4.17 -42.29
N LEU A 19 15.55 -3.53 -42.28
CA LEU A 19 16.68 -4.07 -41.53
C LEU A 19 16.22 -4.24 -40.07
N PRO A 20 16.36 -5.44 -39.49
CA PRO A 20 16.09 -5.60 -38.07
C PRO A 20 16.94 -4.60 -37.31
N ALA A 21 16.33 -3.84 -36.43
CA ALA A 21 17.04 -2.87 -35.60
C ALA A 21 18.16 -3.62 -34.86
N GLN A 22 19.41 -3.29 -35.17
CA GLN A 22 20.56 -3.91 -34.50
C GLN A 22 20.62 -3.37 -33.06
N SER A 23 20.81 -4.25 -32.09
CA SER A 23 21.07 -3.84 -30.71
C SER A 23 22.24 -2.85 -30.66
N VAL A 24 22.17 -1.89 -29.74
CA VAL A 24 23.27 -0.94 -29.54
C VAL A 24 24.56 -1.73 -29.29
N CYS A 25 25.59 -1.48 -30.10
CA CYS A 25 26.79 -2.30 -30.16
C CYS A 25 27.39 -2.50 -28.77
N GLY A 26 27.49 -3.77 -28.34
CA GLY A 26 28.09 -4.16 -27.08
C GLY A 26 27.15 -4.16 -25.87
N TYR A 27 25.87 -3.75 -26.01
CA TYR A 27 24.92 -3.85 -24.90
C TYR A 27 24.62 -5.31 -24.53
N ARG A 28 24.67 -5.62 -23.24
CA ARG A 28 24.28 -6.92 -22.68
C ARG A 28 23.48 -6.68 -21.40
N SER A 29 22.29 -7.26 -21.35
CA SER A 29 21.49 -7.24 -20.13
C SER A 29 22.22 -7.93 -18.96
N LEU A 30 22.17 -7.34 -17.77
CA LEU A 30 22.78 -7.93 -16.58
C LEU A 30 22.07 -9.26 -16.18
N ASP A 31 20.75 -9.31 -16.33
CA ASP A 31 19.97 -10.54 -16.17
C ASP A 31 19.92 -11.30 -17.50
N VAL A 32 20.81 -12.27 -17.65
CA VAL A 32 20.88 -13.10 -18.86
C VAL A 32 19.72 -14.10 -18.98
N THR A 33 18.99 -14.35 -17.88
CA THR A 33 17.84 -15.27 -17.88
C THR A 33 16.56 -14.58 -18.31
N ASN A 34 16.53 -13.25 -18.26
CA ASN A 34 15.43 -12.41 -18.70
C ASN A 34 15.95 -11.17 -19.41
N PRO A 35 16.53 -11.35 -20.62
CA PRO A 35 17.31 -10.32 -21.28
C PRO A 35 16.46 -9.16 -21.78
N ILE A 36 17.05 -7.98 -21.77
CA ILE A 36 16.57 -6.77 -22.41
C ILE A 36 17.40 -6.59 -23.68
N GLU A 37 16.76 -6.26 -24.80
CA GLU A 37 17.46 -5.78 -26.00
C GLU A 37 17.31 -4.26 -26.07
N PHE A 38 18.43 -3.54 -26.07
CA PHE A 38 18.42 -2.09 -26.20
C PHE A 38 18.76 -1.70 -27.65
N LEU A 39 17.84 -1.01 -28.29
CA LEU A 39 17.85 -0.66 -29.71
C LEU A 39 18.00 0.88 -29.95
N GLY A 40 18.39 1.60 -28.92
CA GLY A 40 18.61 3.04 -28.94
C GLY A 40 17.37 3.86 -28.59
N ASN A 41 16.40 3.98 -29.51
CA ASN A 41 15.14 4.68 -29.26
C ASN A 41 14.01 3.76 -28.75
N LYS A 42 14.29 2.49 -28.56
CA LYS A 42 13.36 1.50 -28.05
C LYS A 42 14.07 0.36 -27.33
N ILE A 43 13.32 -0.38 -26.55
CA ILE A 43 13.74 -1.63 -25.92
C ILE A 43 12.80 -2.76 -26.29
N LEU A 44 13.33 -3.99 -26.37
CA LEU A 44 12.55 -5.20 -26.47
C LEU A 44 12.67 -5.97 -25.16
N TYR A 45 11.55 -6.28 -24.52
CA TYR A 45 11.48 -7.01 -23.27
C TYR A 45 10.28 -7.96 -23.26
N GLU A 46 10.52 -9.25 -22.96
CA GLU A 46 9.49 -10.31 -23.01
C GLU A 46 8.68 -10.33 -24.32
N GLY A 47 9.36 -10.10 -25.44
CA GLY A 47 8.74 -10.07 -26.77
C GLY A 47 7.89 -8.83 -27.07
N LYS A 48 7.88 -7.83 -26.16
CA LYS A 48 7.18 -6.56 -26.36
C LYS A 48 8.19 -5.46 -26.71
N GLU A 49 7.90 -4.76 -27.78
CA GLU A 49 8.62 -3.55 -28.15
C GLU A 49 8.06 -2.35 -27.37
N ILE A 50 8.94 -1.56 -26.80
CA ILE A 50 8.64 -0.37 -26.00
C ILE A 50 9.39 0.80 -26.63
N GLU A 51 8.67 1.68 -27.29
CA GLU A 51 9.19 2.93 -27.83
C GLU A 51 9.50 3.92 -26.71
N LEU A 52 10.68 4.55 -26.77
CA LEU A 52 11.10 5.58 -25.82
C LEU A 52 10.71 6.97 -26.34
N GLY A 53 10.33 7.85 -25.42
CA GLY A 53 9.83 9.18 -25.74
C GLY A 53 9.69 10.05 -24.50
N GLU A 54 9.07 11.24 -24.64
CA GLU A 54 8.93 12.24 -23.56
C GLU A 54 8.27 11.71 -22.29
N LYS A 55 7.40 10.70 -22.42
CA LYS A 55 6.72 10.04 -21.29
C LYS A 55 7.12 8.57 -21.12
N THR A 56 8.21 8.14 -21.77
CA THR A 56 8.64 6.73 -21.67
C THR A 56 10.17 6.68 -21.63
N PHE A 57 10.71 6.47 -20.44
CA PHE A 57 12.16 6.45 -20.21
C PHE A 57 12.68 5.04 -19.98
N PHE A 58 13.94 4.85 -20.33
CA PHE A 58 14.72 3.66 -20.00
C PHE A 58 15.92 4.03 -19.12
N ILE A 59 16.11 3.29 -18.03
CA ILE A 59 17.24 3.48 -17.11
C ILE A 59 18.01 2.17 -17.00
N ASP A 60 19.33 2.21 -17.30
CA ASP A 60 20.24 1.09 -17.06
C ASP A 60 21.59 1.58 -16.54
N GLY A 61 21.90 1.24 -15.29
CA GLY A 61 23.14 1.61 -14.60
C GLY A 61 24.42 1.05 -15.21
N GLN A 62 24.34 0.17 -16.22
CA GLN A 62 25.50 -0.33 -16.96
C GLN A 62 25.89 0.55 -18.13
N LEU A 63 25.02 1.45 -18.57
CA LEU A 63 25.29 2.32 -19.72
C LEU A 63 26.32 3.38 -19.35
N SER A 64 27.24 3.67 -20.31
CA SER A 64 28.17 4.78 -20.16
C SER A 64 27.50 6.12 -20.46
N ASP A 65 28.09 7.21 -19.96
CA ASP A 65 27.62 8.58 -20.23
C ASP A 65 27.62 8.88 -21.73
N GLU A 66 28.54 8.28 -22.50
CA GLU A 66 28.60 8.42 -23.94
C GLU A 66 27.40 7.83 -24.66
N VAL A 67 26.86 6.72 -24.15
CA VAL A 67 25.65 6.08 -24.69
C VAL A 67 24.42 6.92 -24.32
N THR A 68 24.27 7.29 -23.06
CA THR A 68 23.11 8.07 -22.61
C THR A 68 23.04 9.45 -23.28
N ALA A 69 24.18 10.09 -23.54
CA ALA A 69 24.23 11.36 -24.25
C ALA A 69 23.69 11.30 -25.70
N ARG A 70 23.61 10.10 -26.32
CA ARG A 70 23.10 9.92 -27.69
C ARG A 70 21.59 9.75 -27.74
N TYR A 71 20.96 9.37 -26.64
CA TYR A 71 19.55 9.00 -26.60
C TYR A 71 18.83 9.78 -25.48
N PRO A 72 17.99 10.76 -25.80
CA PRO A 72 17.47 11.73 -24.83
C PRO A 72 16.55 11.15 -23.75
N PHE A 73 16.03 9.94 -23.96
CA PHE A 73 15.12 9.27 -23.02
C PHE A 73 15.75 8.05 -22.34
N VAL A 74 17.08 7.95 -22.40
CA VAL A 74 17.89 6.87 -21.84
C VAL A 74 18.84 7.42 -20.80
N PHE A 75 18.89 6.80 -19.63
CA PHE A 75 19.66 7.26 -18.48
C PHE A 75 20.44 6.10 -17.86
N ASN A 76 21.56 6.39 -17.21
CA ASN A 76 22.27 5.44 -16.35
C ASN A 76 22.09 5.71 -14.85
N SER A 77 21.35 6.76 -14.50
CA SER A 77 21.07 7.16 -13.14
C SER A 77 19.57 7.48 -12.97
N PHE A 78 18.97 6.94 -11.91
CA PHE A 78 17.58 7.27 -11.55
C PHE A 78 17.42 8.75 -11.20
N ASN A 79 18.39 9.33 -10.50
CA ASN A 79 18.36 10.73 -10.09
C ASN A 79 18.41 11.68 -11.30
N GLU A 80 19.19 11.35 -12.32
CA GLU A 80 19.24 12.18 -13.55
C GLU A 80 17.94 12.03 -14.34
N ALA A 81 17.42 10.80 -14.48
CA ALA A 81 16.14 10.59 -15.14
C ALA A 81 15.00 11.35 -14.42
N ALA A 82 15.00 11.37 -13.09
CA ALA A 82 13.95 12.03 -12.31
C ALA A 82 13.89 13.55 -12.52
N LYS A 83 14.98 14.19 -12.91
CA LYS A 83 15.00 15.63 -13.26
C LYS A 83 14.23 15.93 -14.55
N ALA A 84 14.05 14.92 -15.40
CA ALA A 84 13.37 15.04 -16.70
C ALA A 84 11.95 14.47 -16.67
N PHE A 85 11.44 13.97 -15.54
CA PHE A 85 10.08 13.46 -15.46
C PHE A 85 9.06 14.55 -15.77
N VAL A 86 8.09 14.21 -16.58
CA VAL A 86 6.94 15.08 -16.91
C VAL A 86 5.66 14.53 -16.31
N ALA A 87 4.74 15.42 -15.95
CA ALA A 87 3.46 15.01 -15.39
C ALA A 87 2.69 14.10 -16.35
N GLY A 88 2.32 12.92 -15.87
CA GLY A 88 1.41 12.03 -16.57
C GLY A 88 -0.05 12.33 -16.31
N THR A 89 -0.92 11.55 -16.93
CA THR A 89 -2.35 11.46 -16.66
C THR A 89 -2.75 10.00 -16.50
N GLU A 90 -3.96 9.74 -16.04
CA GLU A 90 -4.46 8.36 -15.92
C GLU A 90 -4.43 7.62 -17.27
N ALA A 91 -4.80 8.31 -18.37
CA ALA A 91 -4.79 7.74 -19.71
C ALA A 91 -3.37 7.63 -20.32
N GLU A 92 -2.47 8.53 -19.94
CA GLU A 92 -1.12 8.62 -20.50
C GLU A 92 -0.09 8.89 -19.38
N PRO A 93 0.26 7.86 -18.59
CA PRO A 93 1.19 8.02 -17.48
C PRO A 93 2.64 8.24 -17.96
N MET A 94 3.45 8.89 -17.09
CA MET A 94 4.91 8.90 -17.23
C MET A 94 5.44 7.50 -16.87
N LYS A 95 6.03 6.79 -17.84
CA LYS A 95 6.55 5.42 -17.66
C LYS A 95 8.06 5.42 -17.59
N VAL A 96 8.61 4.76 -16.59
CA VAL A 96 10.05 4.60 -16.39
C VAL A 96 10.37 3.11 -16.29
N TYR A 97 11.03 2.59 -17.30
CA TYR A 97 11.47 1.20 -17.37
C TYR A 97 12.90 1.10 -16.85
N ILE A 98 13.10 0.27 -15.82
CA ILE A 98 14.35 0.24 -15.06
C ILE A 98 14.99 -1.15 -15.21
N ALA A 99 16.18 -1.21 -15.78
CA ALA A 99 16.93 -2.44 -15.94
C ALA A 99 17.50 -2.97 -14.63
N PRO A 100 17.82 -4.26 -14.54
CA PRO A 100 18.48 -4.86 -13.38
C PRO A 100 19.81 -4.16 -13.02
N TYR A 101 19.82 -3.53 -11.84
CA TYR A 101 20.99 -2.83 -11.28
C TYR A 101 20.69 -2.33 -9.85
N VAL A 102 21.70 -1.76 -9.18
CA VAL A 102 21.55 -1.02 -7.92
C VAL A 102 21.69 0.48 -8.18
N TYR A 103 20.62 1.22 -7.97
CA TYR A 103 20.54 2.67 -8.18
C TYR A 103 20.54 3.38 -6.83
N TRP A 104 21.64 4.05 -6.50
CA TRP A 104 21.75 4.82 -5.26
C TRP A 104 21.05 6.17 -5.42
N ILE A 105 19.97 6.37 -4.65
CA ILE A 105 19.20 7.62 -4.64
C ILE A 105 19.97 8.74 -3.93
N ASP A 106 20.79 8.37 -2.94
CA ASP A 106 21.79 9.24 -2.33
C ASP A 106 23.11 8.50 -2.28
N ASN A 107 24.19 9.17 -2.70
CA ASN A 107 25.51 8.53 -2.75
C ASN A 107 25.92 8.01 -1.36
N PRO A 108 26.06 6.70 -1.15
CA PRO A 108 26.39 6.12 0.13
C PRO A 108 27.81 6.44 0.61
N ASP A 109 28.71 6.82 -0.29
CA ASP A 109 30.11 7.15 -0.01
C ASP A 109 30.35 8.64 0.23
N ASP A 110 29.33 9.48 -0.01
CA ASP A 110 29.40 10.89 0.32
C ASP A 110 29.38 11.08 1.83
N SER A 111 30.45 11.68 2.36
CA SER A 111 30.59 11.96 3.79
C SER A 111 29.74 13.13 4.29
N GLN A 112 29.17 13.93 3.38
CA GLN A 112 28.33 15.08 3.75
C GLN A 112 27.09 14.63 4.49
N VAL A 113 26.88 15.20 5.67
CA VAL A 113 25.65 14.99 6.45
C VAL A 113 24.49 15.72 5.80
N ARG A 114 23.38 15.00 5.56
CA ARG A 114 22.16 15.60 4.99
C ARG A 114 21.41 16.39 6.06
N VAL A 115 21.01 17.60 5.71
CA VAL A 115 20.26 18.51 6.57
C VAL A 115 18.97 18.90 5.84
N GLY A 116 17.86 18.77 6.51
CA GLY A 116 16.57 19.18 5.97
C GLY A 116 16.41 20.70 5.97
N LYS A 117 15.53 21.21 5.12
CA LYS A 117 15.17 22.62 5.08
C LYS A 117 14.09 22.93 6.13
N ASP A 118 14.15 24.08 6.75
CA ASP A 118 13.13 24.62 7.66
C ASP A 118 12.75 23.66 8.80
N GLY A 119 13.74 22.93 9.36
CA GLY A 119 13.55 22.00 10.47
C GLY A 119 12.85 20.69 10.09
N LYS A 120 12.59 20.46 8.80
CA LYS A 120 12.08 19.18 8.29
C LYS A 120 13.18 18.13 8.16
N GLU A 121 12.80 16.86 8.05
CA GLU A 121 13.77 15.81 7.77
C GLU A 121 14.33 15.94 6.35
N PRO A 122 15.59 15.56 6.12
CA PRO A 122 16.17 15.51 4.78
C PRO A 122 15.64 14.31 3.98
N PHE A 123 15.43 14.55 2.67
CA PHE A 123 15.05 13.54 1.70
C PHE A 123 16.21 13.24 0.75
N GLY A 124 16.27 11.98 0.29
CA GLY A 124 17.20 11.59 -0.77
C GLY A 124 16.76 12.17 -2.11
N LEU A 125 15.49 11.97 -2.49
CA LEU A 125 14.92 12.50 -3.73
C LEU A 125 13.44 12.88 -3.53
N VAL A 126 13.11 14.12 -3.87
CA VAL A 126 11.72 14.60 -3.95
C VAL A 126 11.25 14.48 -5.40
N VAL A 127 10.18 13.72 -5.63
CA VAL A 127 9.61 13.47 -6.96
C VAL A 127 8.21 14.05 -7.03
N LYS A 128 8.02 15.06 -7.88
CA LYS A 128 6.71 15.72 -8.11
C LYS A 128 6.22 15.36 -9.50
N CYS A 129 5.66 14.17 -9.64
CA CYS A 129 5.21 13.65 -10.93
C CYS A 129 3.93 12.83 -10.73
N PRO A 130 2.73 13.39 -10.99
CA PRO A 130 1.50 12.64 -10.97
C PRO A 130 1.50 11.58 -12.08
N TYR A 131 0.82 10.46 -11.82
CA TYR A 131 0.72 9.29 -12.71
C TYR A 131 2.10 8.79 -13.19
N LEU A 132 3.04 8.67 -12.26
CA LEU A 132 4.35 8.09 -12.48
C LEU A 132 4.29 6.57 -12.34
N HIS A 133 4.74 5.85 -13.38
CA HIS A 133 4.83 4.39 -13.37
C HIS A 133 6.30 3.96 -13.39
N LEU A 134 6.79 3.40 -12.30
CA LEU A 134 8.12 2.82 -12.17
C LEU A 134 8.04 1.31 -12.39
N VAL A 135 8.68 0.79 -13.42
CA VAL A 135 8.59 -0.62 -13.82
C VAL A 135 9.98 -1.24 -13.90
N GLY A 136 10.30 -2.13 -12.97
CA GLY A 136 11.49 -2.96 -13.07
C GLY A 136 11.36 -3.99 -14.21
N LEU A 137 12.33 -4.02 -15.11
CA LEU A 137 12.40 -4.99 -16.20
C LEU A 137 13.01 -6.30 -15.70
N THR A 138 12.27 -6.96 -14.81
CA THR A 138 12.68 -8.21 -14.15
C THR A 138 11.46 -9.00 -13.67
N LYS A 139 11.60 -10.32 -13.56
CA LYS A 139 10.65 -11.20 -12.87
C LYS A 139 10.91 -11.27 -11.36
N ASN A 140 12.19 -11.11 -10.98
CA ASN A 140 12.59 -11.09 -9.57
C ASN A 140 12.87 -9.64 -9.11
N PRO A 141 12.04 -9.06 -8.24
CA PRO A 141 12.19 -7.67 -7.80
C PRO A 141 13.52 -7.40 -7.06
N GLU A 142 14.30 -8.42 -6.69
CA GLU A 142 15.64 -8.28 -6.12
C GLU A 142 16.68 -7.78 -7.14
N ASN A 143 16.38 -7.93 -8.44
CA ASN A 143 17.29 -7.57 -9.51
C ASN A 143 17.26 -6.08 -9.89
N VAL A 144 16.25 -5.32 -9.45
CA VAL A 144 16.15 -3.87 -9.65
C VAL A 144 16.03 -3.21 -8.30
N VAL A 145 17.07 -2.50 -7.86
CA VAL A 145 17.12 -1.96 -6.50
C VAL A 145 17.30 -0.44 -6.53
N LEU A 146 16.30 0.28 -6.01
CA LEU A 146 16.41 1.70 -5.66
C LEU A 146 16.87 1.75 -4.18
N ALA A 147 18.07 2.27 -3.94
CA ALA A 147 18.76 2.11 -2.68
C ALA A 147 19.14 3.44 -2.00
N SER A 148 19.10 3.45 -0.68
CA SER A 148 19.74 4.46 0.18
C SER A 148 20.44 3.75 1.36
N SER A 149 21.33 4.46 2.05
CA SER A 149 21.98 3.94 3.26
C SER A 149 22.15 5.00 4.34
N ARG A 150 21.17 5.90 4.49
CA ARG A 150 21.16 6.91 5.55
C ARG A 150 19.98 6.72 6.49
N GLY A 151 20.16 7.09 7.74
CA GLY A 151 19.11 7.00 8.75
C GLY A 151 19.29 8.06 9.82
N GLN A 152 18.47 8.00 10.85
CA GLN A 152 18.48 8.93 11.97
C GLN A 152 19.88 9.03 12.58
N THR A 153 20.47 10.23 12.55
CA THR A 153 21.84 10.50 13.01
C THR A 153 22.96 9.71 12.29
N GLN A 154 22.61 9.02 11.22
CA GLN A 154 23.54 8.24 10.40
C GLN A 154 23.65 8.82 8.98
N GLY A 155 24.51 9.83 8.85
CA GLY A 155 24.67 10.60 7.62
C GLY A 155 23.55 11.60 7.35
N ALA A 156 22.69 11.87 8.36
CA ALA A 156 21.64 12.88 8.32
C ALA A 156 21.44 13.53 9.71
N VAL A 157 20.95 14.75 9.74
CA VAL A 157 20.46 15.40 10.95
C VAL A 157 18.99 15.01 11.14
N GLY A 158 18.69 14.33 12.25
CA GLY A 158 17.37 13.73 12.45
C GLY A 158 17.15 12.51 11.55
N ASN A 159 15.90 12.24 11.21
CA ASN A 159 15.51 11.14 10.30
C ASN A 159 15.99 11.39 8.87
N PHE A 160 15.99 10.35 8.07
CA PHE A 160 16.23 10.42 6.62
C PHE A 160 15.24 9.55 5.89
N THR A 161 14.58 10.13 4.89
CA THR A 161 13.66 9.40 3.99
C THR A 161 14.23 9.37 2.57
N MET A 162 14.30 8.17 1.98
CA MET A 162 14.88 8.00 0.65
C MET A 162 14.07 8.74 -0.42
N PHE A 163 12.73 8.59 -0.41
CA PHE A 163 11.84 9.23 -1.38
C PHE A 163 10.74 10.06 -0.71
N ASP A 164 10.39 11.16 -1.37
CA ASP A 164 9.20 11.96 -1.09
C ASP A 164 8.41 12.15 -2.39
N PHE A 165 7.33 11.34 -2.58
CA PHE A 165 6.52 11.36 -3.79
C PHE A 165 5.32 12.28 -3.64
N TRP A 166 5.09 13.13 -4.65
CA TRP A 166 3.96 14.05 -4.74
C TRP A 166 3.20 13.84 -6.04
N GLY A 167 1.90 13.60 -5.92
CA GLY A 167 0.97 13.41 -7.04
C GLY A 167 0.22 12.09 -6.95
N ASP A 168 -0.95 12.07 -7.56
CA ASP A 168 -1.82 10.90 -7.65
C ASP A 168 -1.31 9.89 -8.68
N GLY A 169 -1.78 8.65 -8.59
CA GLY A 169 -1.57 7.63 -9.61
C GLY A 169 -0.16 7.04 -9.67
N LEU A 170 0.65 7.15 -8.58
CA LEU A 170 1.94 6.46 -8.53
C LEU A 170 1.75 4.95 -8.62
N SER A 171 2.40 4.32 -9.60
CA SER A 171 2.47 2.87 -9.74
C SER A 171 3.92 2.40 -9.68
N VAL A 172 4.22 1.45 -8.81
CA VAL A 172 5.55 0.85 -8.66
C VAL A 172 5.42 -0.66 -8.86
N LYS A 173 6.25 -1.21 -9.75
CA LYS A 173 6.16 -2.62 -10.12
C LYS A 173 7.51 -3.29 -10.29
N ASN A 174 7.63 -4.54 -9.81
CA ASN A 174 8.77 -5.44 -10.04
C ASN A 174 10.13 -4.84 -9.64
N LEU A 175 10.25 -4.24 -8.48
CA LEU A 175 11.51 -3.69 -7.99
C LEU A 175 11.62 -3.71 -6.46
N THR A 176 12.80 -3.41 -5.96
CA THR A 176 13.06 -3.19 -4.53
C THR A 176 13.25 -1.71 -4.25
N MET A 177 12.55 -1.18 -3.24
CA MET A 177 12.85 0.09 -2.58
C MET A 177 13.45 -0.21 -1.21
N GLY A 178 14.72 0.14 -1.00
CA GLY A 178 15.41 -0.25 0.22
C GLY A 178 16.28 0.84 0.84
N ASN A 179 16.14 1.01 2.16
CA ASN A 179 17.09 1.80 2.93
C ASN A 179 18.01 0.85 3.72
N TYR A 180 19.23 0.74 3.25
CA TYR A 180 20.25 -0.20 3.74
C TYR A 180 21.16 0.41 4.83
N CYS A 181 20.64 1.35 5.60
CA CYS A 181 21.40 1.93 6.73
C CYS A 181 21.76 0.86 7.76
N ASN A 182 20.84 -0.05 8.09
CA ASN A 182 21.01 -1.10 9.10
C ASN A 182 20.67 -2.51 8.59
N VAL A 183 20.70 -2.71 7.30
CA VAL A 183 20.55 -4.00 6.61
C VAL A 183 21.62 -4.09 5.52
N ASP A 184 22.25 -5.26 5.36
CA ASP A 184 23.16 -5.49 4.25
C ASP A 184 22.37 -5.51 2.93
N LEU A 185 22.91 -4.88 1.90
CA LEU A 185 22.42 -5.02 0.53
C LEU A 185 23.20 -6.16 -0.13
N GLU A 186 22.50 -7.22 -0.46
CA GLU A 186 23.01 -8.30 -1.28
C GLU A 186 22.39 -8.21 -2.67
N PHE A 187 23.22 -8.21 -3.72
CA PHE A 187 22.75 -8.12 -5.09
C PHE A 187 23.11 -9.40 -5.86
N PRO A 188 22.12 -10.23 -6.23
CA PRO A 188 22.39 -11.57 -6.71
C PRO A 188 23.08 -11.63 -8.07
N LEU A 189 22.81 -10.68 -8.98
CA LEU A 189 23.35 -10.69 -10.34
C LEU A 189 24.82 -10.22 -10.42
N LYS A 190 25.25 -9.38 -9.47
CA LYS A 190 26.63 -8.84 -9.45
C LYS A 190 27.00 -8.45 -8.02
N LYS A 191 27.75 -9.32 -7.36
CA LYS A 191 28.09 -9.20 -5.92
C LYS A 191 28.79 -7.89 -5.55
N GLU A 192 29.53 -7.31 -6.50
CA GLU A 192 30.26 -6.05 -6.32
C GLU A 192 29.33 -4.84 -6.17
N LEU A 193 28.07 -4.95 -6.57
CA LEU A 193 27.03 -3.94 -6.32
C LEU A 193 26.37 -4.07 -4.96
N GLY A 194 26.66 -5.17 -4.23
CA GLY A 194 26.26 -5.33 -2.83
C GLY A 194 27.01 -4.37 -1.91
N ARG A 195 26.43 -4.09 -0.74
CA ARG A 195 27.02 -3.19 0.26
C ARG A 195 26.67 -3.61 1.67
N LYS A 196 27.66 -3.56 2.56
CA LYS A 196 27.43 -3.72 3.99
C LYS A 196 26.65 -2.53 4.55
N LYS A 197 25.79 -2.81 5.53
CA LYS A 197 25.04 -1.78 6.27
C LYS A 197 25.96 -0.73 6.86
N ARG A 198 25.47 0.49 6.96
CA ARG A 198 26.22 1.62 7.52
C ARG A 198 26.51 1.43 9.01
N MET A 199 25.53 0.85 9.73
CA MET A 199 25.69 0.59 11.17
C MET A 199 24.95 -0.67 11.62
N SER A 200 25.39 -1.21 12.75
CA SER A 200 24.82 -2.44 13.33
C SER A 200 23.60 -2.18 14.21
N ALA A 201 23.55 -1.04 14.90
CA ALA A 201 22.40 -0.68 15.71
C ALA A 201 21.18 -0.34 14.81
N ILE A 202 19.99 -0.71 15.26
CA ILE A 202 18.77 -0.35 14.56
C ILE A 202 18.50 1.14 14.72
N THR A 203 18.35 1.85 13.61
CA THR A 203 18.03 3.27 13.55
C THR A 203 16.93 3.52 12.52
N GLN A 204 16.17 4.59 12.69
CA GLN A 204 15.11 4.96 11.76
C GLN A 204 15.71 5.26 10.38
N ALA A 205 15.25 4.53 9.38
CA ALA A 205 15.74 4.60 8.01
C ALA A 205 14.55 4.44 7.06
N HIS A 206 13.93 5.55 6.73
CA HIS A 206 12.67 5.56 5.98
C HIS A 206 12.90 5.28 4.50
N VAL A 207 11.93 4.61 3.87
CA VAL A 207 11.97 4.31 2.43
C VAL A 207 11.24 5.38 1.64
N ALA A 208 9.95 5.60 1.89
CA ALA A 208 9.20 6.56 1.08
C ALA A 208 7.99 7.16 1.81
N TYR A 209 7.81 8.47 1.68
CA TYR A 209 6.51 9.11 1.85
C TYR A 209 5.81 9.28 0.50
N CYS A 210 4.48 9.33 0.52
CA CYS A 210 3.66 9.57 -0.67
C CYS A 210 2.47 10.46 -0.30
N HIS A 211 2.33 11.58 -1.00
CA HIS A 211 1.29 12.59 -0.77
C HIS A 211 0.26 12.57 -1.91
N GLY A 212 -0.18 11.37 -2.30
CA GLY A 212 -1.11 11.18 -3.41
C GLY A 212 -2.24 10.21 -3.11
N ASP A 213 -3.12 10.07 -4.07
CA ASP A 213 -4.25 9.12 -4.11
C ASP A 213 -4.06 8.11 -5.26
N LYS A 214 -4.75 6.97 -5.23
CA LYS A 214 -4.69 5.93 -6.26
C LYS A 214 -3.28 5.33 -6.44
N ILE A 215 -2.67 4.91 -5.35
CA ILE A 215 -1.29 4.39 -5.34
C ILE A 215 -1.29 2.85 -5.43
N VAL A 216 -0.44 2.29 -6.29
CA VAL A 216 -0.28 0.84 -6.44
C VAL A 216 1.19 0.45 -6.30
N ALA A 217 1.47 -0.50 -5.43
CA ALA A 217 2.73 -1.24 -5.41
C ALA A 217 2.43 -2.72 -5.74
N GLU A 218 2.97 -3.22 -6.86
CA GLU A 218 2.79 -4.60 -7.30
C GLU A 218 4.14 -5.31 -7.40
N ASN A 219 4.29 -6.44 -6.69
CA ASN A 219 5.54 -7.21 -6.66
C ASN A 219 6.76 -6.34 -6.31
N VAL A 220 6.61 -5.52 -5.25
CA VAL A 220 7.64 -4.61 -4.74
C VAL A 220 8.18 -5.14 -3.42
N ARG A 221 9.49 -5.09 -3.24
CA ARG A 221 10.13 -5.34 -1.96
C ARG A 221 10.42 -4.02 -1.26
N PHE A 222 9.97 -3.87 -0.03
CA PHE A 222 10.30 -2.75 0.84
C PHE A 222 11.23 -3.24 1.95
N ILE A 223 12.43 -2.67 2.02
CA ILE A 223 13.51 -3.13 2.91
C ILE A 223 13.95 -1.99 3.81
N SER A 224 13.78 -2.18 5.10
CA SER A 224 14.39 -1.40 6.19
C SER A 224 14.13 -2.10 7.52
N ARG A 225 14.85 -1.75 8.58
CA ARG A 225 14.64 -2.38 9.90
C ARG A 225 13.80 -1.55 10.86
N LEU A 226 13.71 -0.24 10.71
CA LEU A 226 12.92 0.60 11.61
C LEU A 226 12.29 1.78 10.87
N ASN A 227 11.01 2.02 11.12
CA ASN A 227 10.23 3.09 10.52
C ASN A 227 10.33 3.08 8.99
N MET A 228 10.07 1.93 8.37
CA MET A 228 10.26 1.73 6.92
C MET A 228 9.41 2.72 6.10
N ASN A 229 8.17 2.99 6.50
CA ASN A 229 7.26 3.92 5.85
C ASN A 229 7.10 3.63 4.34
N PRO A 230 6.57 2.46 3.93
CA PRO A 230 6.42 2.12 2.52
C PRO A 230 5.29 2.97 1.92
N LEU A 231 5.63 4.05 1.21
CA LEU A 231 4.68 4.99 0.61
C LEU A 231 3.67 5.55 1.63
N ASN A 232 4.16 5.87 2.84
CA ASN A 232 3.32 6.36 3.94
C ASN A 232 2.74 7.75 3.61
N GLY A 233 1.47 7.97 3.98
CA GLY A 233 0.73 9.21 3.70
C GLY A 233 -0.19 9.13 2.48
N ALA A 234 -0.09 8.07 1.67
CA ALA A 234 -1.02 7.83 0.57
C ALA A 234 -2.47 7.70 1.06
N LYS A 235 -3.42 8.29 0.33
CA LYS A 235 -4.83 8.28 0.71
C LYS A 235 -5.45 6.90 0.45
N ARG A 236 -5.41 6.41 -0.79
CA ARG A 236 -5.79 5.04 -1.19
C ARG A 236 -4.57 4.35 -1.75
N ILE A 237 -4.18 3.23 -1.15
CA ILE A 237 -3.00 2.48 -1.58
C ILE A 237 -3.28 0.98 -1.55
N LEU A 238 -2.87 0.31 -2.62
CA LEU A 238 -2.84 -1.14 -2.75
C LEU A 238 -1.40 -1.63 -2.77
N PHE A 239 -1.07 -2.52 -1.83
CA PHE A 239 0.11 -3.37 -1.88
C PHE A 239 -0.31 -4.76 -2.37
N TYR A 240 0.11 -5.14 -3.56
CA TYR A 240 -0.24 -6.42 -4.18
C TYR A 240 1.01 -7.26 -4.42
N LYS A 241 1.04 -8.46 -3.83
CA LYS A 241 2.20 -9.38 -3.91
C LYS A 241 3.51 -8.72 -3.44
N CYS A 242 3.44 -7.80 -2.50
CA CYS A 242 4.62 -7.12 -1.97
C CYS A 242 5.30 -7.94 -0.87
N TYR A 243 6.61 -7.74 -0.75
CA TYR A 243 7.42 -8.27 0.35
C TYR A 243 7.91 -7.11 1.23
N MET A 244 7.77 -7.25 2.55
CA MET A 244 8.11 -6.20 3.50
C MET A 244 8.92 -6.76 4.67
N GLU A 245 9.99 -6.06 5.04
CA GLU A 245 10.72 -6.31 6.27
C GLU A 245 10.49 -5.16 7.24
N SER A 246 10.00 -5.45 8.44
CA SER A 246 9.65 -4.40 9.39
C SER A 246 10.07 -4.71 10.82
N THR A 247 10.26 -3.68 11.62
CA THR A 247 10.34 -3.74 13.07
C THR A 247 9.17 -2.99 13.68
N ASP A 248 9.41 -1.87 14.36
CA ASP A 248 8.38 -1.02 14.93
C ASP A 248 8.04 0.14 13.98
N ASP A 249 6.80 0.63 14.05
CA ASP A 249 6.32 1.85 13.38
C ASP A 249 6.57 1.88 11.86
N ALA A 250 6.60 0.71 11.23
CA ALA A 250 7.17 0.54 9.90
C ALA A 250 6.15 0.64 8.75
N LEU A 251 4.88 0.26 8.98
CA LEU A 251 3.91 0.05 7.91
C LEU A 251 2.91 1.19 7.74
N THR A 252 2.34 1.30 6.54
CA THR A 252 1.34 2.32 6.17
C THR A 252 -0.03 1.96 6.73
N GLY A 253 -0.57 2.81 7.60
CA GLY A 253 -1.74 2.53 8.43
C GLY A 253 -3.09 2.54 7.72
N THR A 254 -3.15 2.90 6.43
CA THR A 254 -4.37 2.89 5.59
C THR A 254 -4.28 1.91 4.42
N GLY A 255 -3.22 1.11 4.35
CA GLY A 255 -2.96 0.23 3.21
C GLY A 255 -3.91 -0.96 3.12
N VAL A 256 -4.25 -1.35 1.89
CA VAL A 256 -4.81 -2.66 1.53
C VAL A 256 -3.66 -3.56 1.08
N TYR A 257 -3.40 -4.62 1.84
CA TYR A 257 -2.29 -5.56 1.62
C TYR A 257 -2.86 -6.88 1.12
N LEU A 258 -2.73 -7.16 -0.17
CA LEU A 258 -3.25 -8.38 -0.79
C LEU A 258 -2.11 -9.30 -1.27
N ASN A 259 -2.15 -10.56 -0.86
CA ASN A 259 -1.14 -11.57 -1.21
C ASN A 259 0.30 -11.14 -0.83
N CYS A 260 0.47 -10.41 0.27
CA CYS A 260 1.74 -9.89 0.71
C CYS A 260 2.47 -10.86 1.64
N THR A 261 3.79 -10.76 1.66
CA THR A 261 4.67 -11.43 2.63
C THR A 261 5.31 -10.38 3.54
N LEU A 262 5.07 -10.47 4.84
CA LEU A 262 5.59 -9.54 5.82
C LEU A 262 6.47 -10.27 6.83
N LYS A 263 7.70 -9.82 7.03
CA LYS A 263 8.62 -10.31 8.06
C LYS A 263 8.69 -9.31 9.20
N PHE A 264 8.21 -9.70 10.36
CA PHE A 264 8.21 -8.89 11.57
C PHE A 264 9.48 -9.17 12.38
N TYR A 265 10.41 -8.24 12.35
CA TYR A 265 11.64 -8.25 13.17
C TYR A 265 11.47 -7.52 14.50
N GLY A 266 10.29 -6.94 14.75
CA GLY A 266 9.87 -6.30 15.98
C GLY A 266 8.38 -6.47 16.22
N GLN A 267 7.94 -6.17 17.43
CA GLN A 267 6.62 -6.56 17.93
C GLN A 267 5.45 -5.72 17.37
N LYS A 268 5.67 -4.49 16.87
CA LYS A 268 4.60 -3.50 16.62
C LYS A 268 4.82 -2.82 15.27
N PRO A 269 4.53 -3.51 14.14
CA PRO A 269 4.82 -3.00 12.80
C PRO A 269 4.08 -1.71 12.43
N PHE A 270 3.01 -1.34 13.14
CA PHE A 270 2.32 -0.06 12.93
C PHE A 270 2.50 0.88 14.12
N TRP A 271 2.74 2.16 13.85
CA TRP A 271 2.57 3.21 14.86
C TRP A 271 1.10 3.30 15.27
N ARG A 272 0.21 3.48 14.30
CA ARG A 272 -1.25 3.49 14.41
C ARG A 272 -1.86 3.22 13.04
N THR A 273 -3.16 2.92 13.01
CA THR A 273 -3.95 2.93 11.79
C THR A 273 -5.00 4.03 11.87
N ASP A 274 -5.50 4.49 10.73
CA ASP A 274 -6.61 5.44 10.66
C ASP A 274 -7.96 4.72 10.69
N MET A 275 -9.05 5.48 10.74
CA MET A 275 -10.41 4.92 10.66
C MET A 275 -10.61 4.17 9.33
N GLY A 276 -11.14 2.96 9.42
CA GLY A 276 -11.16 1.98 8.32
C GLY A 276 -9.94 1.07 8.32
N GLY A 277 -8.85 1.51 8.94
CA GLY A 277 -7.66 0.72 9.28
C GLY A 277 -6.83 0.22 8.11
N ALA A 278 -5.82 -0.57 8.44
CA ALA A 278 -5.11 -1.39 7.48
C ALA A 278 -5.85 -2.72 7.28
N VAL A 279 -5.89 -3.19 6.04
CA VAL A 279 -6.61 -4.41 5.65
C VAL A 279 -5.62 -5.40 5.05
N PHE A 280 -5.51 -6.59 5.66
CA PHE A 280 -4.70 -7.69 5.15
C PHE A 280 -5.60 -8.78 4.57
N LEU A 281 -5.34 -9.14 3.32
CA LEU A 281 -6.07 -10.16 2.57
C LEU A 281 -5.09 -11.20 2.06
N ASN A 282 -5.31 -12.48 2.41
CA ASN A 282 -4.50 -13.62 1.95
C ASN A 282 -2.97 -13.39 2.06
N SER A 283 -2.53 -12.88 3.18
CA SER A 283 -1.12 -12.50 3.40
C SER A 283 -0.44 -13.38 4.44
N ASP A 284 0.89 -13.46 4.36
CA ASP A 284 1.73 -14.26 5.23
C ASP A 284 2.54 -13.38 6.17
N PHE A 285 2.48 -13.66 7.47
CA PHE A 285 3.22 -12.96 8.52
C PHE A 285 4.28 -13.91 9.11
N TYR A 286 5.55 -13.60 8.91
CA TYR A 286 6.66 -14.31 9.50
C TYR A 286 7.15 -13.56 10.74
N VAL A 287 6.97 -14.14 11.94
CA VAL A 287 7.49 -13.57 13.18
C VAL A 287 8.95 -13.98 13.31
N CYS A 288 9.85 -12.99 13.17
CA CYS A 288 11.31 -13.19 13.08
C CYS A 288 12.07 -12.73 14.34
N HIS A 289 11.38 -12.22 15.35
CA HIS A 289 11.95 -11.87 16.67
C HIS A 289 11.75 -13.00 17.70
N ASP A 290 12.43 -12.89 18.84
CA ASP A 290 12.41 -13.90 19.90
C ASP A 290 11.48 -13.57 21.07
N GLU A 291 10.68 -12.50 20.95
CA GLU A 291 9.66 -12.15 21.94
C GLU A 291 8.47 -13.13 21.90
N ASP A 292 7.79 -13.28 23.02
CA ASP A 292 6.62 -14.18 23.16
C ASP A 292 5.30 -13.54 22.70
N ARG A 293 5.34 -12.27 22.27
CA ARG A 293 4.19 -11.49 21.85
C ARG A 293 4.44 -10.75 20.54
N GLN A 294 3.43 -10.75 19.68
CA GLN A 294 3.36 -9.98 18.45
C GLN A 294 2.11 -9.11 18.48
N TYR A 295 2.25 -7.82 18.52
CA TYR A 295 1.15 -6.88 18.33
C TYR A 295 1.22 -6.28 16.94
N PHE A 296 0.08 -5.85 16.37
CA PHE A 296 0.07 -5.11 15.11
C PHE A 296 0.40 -3.63 15.34
N CYS A 297 -0.22 -3.01 16.33
CA CYS A 297 -0.06 -1.57 16.57
C CYS A 297 0.62 -1.25 17.91
N LYS A 298 1.40 -0.19 17.90
CA LYS A 298 1.91 0.48 19.11
C LYS A 298 0.84 1.37 19.73
N GLY A 299 0.20 2.20 18.93
CA GLY A 299 -0.96 3.00 19.30
C GLY A 299 -2.28 2.25 19.06
N VAL A 300 -3.33 2.99 18.77
CA VAL A 300 -4.68 2.47 18.57
C VAL A 300 -5.11 2.70 17.12
N GLY A 301 -5.87 1.79 16.60
CA GLY A 301 -6.51 1.90 15.30
C GLY A 301 -7.06 0.55 14.84
N PRO A 302 -8.14 0.55 14.04
CA PRO A 302 -8.74 -0.66 13.53
C PRO A 302 -7.83 -1.38 12.54
N LEU A 303 -7.98 -2.71 12.50
CA LEU A 303 -7.30 -3.60 11.57
C LEU A 303 -8.27 -4.67 11.11
N THR A 304 -8.09 -5.13 9.89
CA THR A 304 -8.82 -6.27 9.35
C THR A 304 -7.85 -7.29 8.77
N VAL A 305 -8.00 -8.56 9.15
CA VAL A 305 -7.13 -9.66 8.75
C VAL A 305 -8.00 -10.81 8.24
N VAL A 306 -7.92 -11.11 6.93
CA VAL A 306 -8.75 -12.12 6.26
C VAL A 306 -7.88 -13.14 5.53
N ASP A 307 -8.09 -14.42 5.77
CA ASP A 307 -7.37 -15.55 5.14
C ASP A 307 -5.84 -15.43 5.28
N CYS A 308 -5.35 -14.91 6.42
CA CYS A 308 -3.93 -14.68 6.65
C CYS A 308 -3.30 -15.76 7.53
N ARG A 309 -1.98 -15.92 7.40
CA ARG A 309 -1.22 -16.99 8.02
C ARG A 309 -0.05 -16.45 8.82
N PHE A 310 0.01 -16.77 10.11
CA PHE A 310 1.20 -16.54 10.91
C PHE A 310 2.14 -17.75 10.85
N HIS A 311 3.40 -17.49 10.58
CA HIS A 311 4.50 -18.44 10.60
C HIS A 311 5.41 -18.10 11.78
N VAL A 312 5.41 -18.93 12.81
CA VAL A 312 6.15 -18.72 14.06
C VAL A 312 7.08 -19.89 14.35
N ARG A 313 8.27 -19.61 14.89
CA ARG A 313 9.25 -20.63 15.26
C ARG A 313 8.99 -21.23 16.64
N LYS A 314 8.31 -20.49 17.50
CA LYS A 314 7.91 -20.86 18.86
C LYS A 314 6.52 -20.32 19.14
N PRO A 315 5.79 -20.77 20.17
CA PRO A 315 4.51 -20.19 20.54
C PRO A 315 4.64 -18.68 20.75
N VAL A 316 3.78 -17.93 20.08
CA VAL A 316 3.69 -16.47 20.17
C VAL A 316 2.22 -16.09 20.36
N TYR A 317 1.96 -15.20 21.28
CA TYR A 317 0.64 -14.56 21.37
C TYR A 317 0.56 -13.44 20.33
N ALA A 318 -0.45 -13.47 19.46
CA ALA A 318 -0.72 -12.36 18.54
C ALA A 318 -1.92 -11.54 19.03
N GLY A 319 -1.75 -10.22 19.10
CA GLY A 319 -2.76 -9.26 19.55
C GLY A 319 -2.80 -8.00 18.68
N TRP A 320 -3.87 -7.21 18.81
CA TRP A 320 -4.07 -6.00 18.02
C TRP A 320 -3.15 -4.87 18.48
N THR A 321 -3.18 -4.58 19.78
CA THR A 321 -2.32 -3.62 20.45
C THR A 321 -2.11 -4.05 21.90
N HIS A 322 -1.10 -3.50 22.56
CA HIS A 322 -0.76 -3.87 23.94
C HIS A 322 -1.91 -3.53 24.93
N GLU A 323 -2.49 -2.36 24.79
CA GLU A 323 -3.58 -1.87 25.63
C GLU A 323 -4.72 -1.34 24.75
N PRO A 324 -5.59 -2.24 24.21
CA PRO A 324 -6.67 -1.80 23.35
C PRO A 324 -7.73 -1.03 24.14
N SER A 325 -8.21 0.06 23.57
CA SER A 325 -9.37 0.79 24.11
C SER A 325 -10.65 -0.04 23.96
N ASP A 326 -11.60 0.09 24.89
CA ASP A 326 -12.87 -0.64 24.87
C ASP A 326 -13.71 -0.42 23.60
N TRP A 327 -13.52 0.72 22.94
CA TRP A 327 -14.21 1.05 21.69
C TRP A 327 -13.51 0.47 20.43
N LEU A 328 -12.27 -0.01 20.53
CA LEU A 328 -11.56 -0.57 19.39
C LEU A 328 -12.24 -1.85 18.91
N ARG A 329 -12.49 -1.92 17.60
CA ARG A 329 -12.96 -3.14 16.93
C ARG A 329 -12.03 -3.47 15.77
N CYS A 330 -11.46 -4.67 15.82
CA CYS A 330 -10.66 -5.26 14.77
C CYS A 330 -11.35 -6.52 14.25
N TYR A 331 -11.22 -6.79 12.98
CA TYR A 331 -11.96 -7.82 12.29
C TYR A 331 -11.04 -8.93 11.80
N GLN A 332 -11.47 -10.18 11.93
CA GLN A 332 -10.74 -11.31 11.38
C GLN A 332 -11.62 -12.38 10.79
N TYR A 333 -11.08 -13.12 9.80
CA TYR A 333 -11.67 -14.33 9.23
C TYR A 333 -10.58 -15.24 8.68
N GLY A 334 -10.70 -16.56 8.87
CA GLY A 334 -9.79 -17.53 8.27
C GLY A 334 -8.31 -17.37 8.66
N VAL A 335 -8.03 -16.82 9.85
CA VAL A 335 -6.65 -16.64 10.34
C VAL A 335 -6.10 -17.94 10.89
N THR A 336 -4.86 -18.26 10.53
CA THR A 336 -4.16 -19.44 11.05
C THR A 336 -2.79 -19.08 11.63
N MET A 337 -2.32 -19.89 12.58
CA MET A 337 -0.95 -19.86 13.08
C MET A 337 -0.33 -21.24 12.91
N ASN A 338 0.73 -21.34 12.10
CA ASN A 338 1.35 -22.62 11.71
C ASN A 338 0.29 -23.67 11.24
N GLY A 339 -0.68 -23.21 10.44
CA GLY A 339 -1.73 -24.06 9.87
C GLY A 339 -2.91 -24.41 10.81
N GLN A 340 -2.87 -23.96 12.08
CA GLN A 340 -3.99 -24.15 13.01
C GLN A 340 -4.84 -22.87 13.10
N PRO A 341 -6.18 -22.98 13.20
CA PRO A 341 -7.05 -21.82 13.43
C PRO A 341 -6.57 -20.98 14.60
N TYR A 342 -6.56 -19.65 14.44
CA TYR A 342 -6.06 -18.73 15.45
C TYR A 342 -6.96 -17.50 15.62
N VAL A 343 -7.15 -17.04 16.85
CA VAL A 343 -7.87 -15.82 17.18
C VAL A 343 -6.89 -14.76 17.69
N ILE A 344 -6.72 -13.68 16.93
CA ILE A 344 -5.89 -12.53 17.31
C ILE A 344 -6.57 -11.82 18.48
N GLY A 345 -5.83 -11.53 19.55
CA GLY A 345 -6.38 -10.83 20.72
C GLY A 345 -7.40 -11.63 21.49
N ALA A 346 -7.26 -12.96 21.59
CA ALA A 346 -8.21 -13.85 22.24
C ALA A 346 -8.49 -13.53 23.72
N ASP A 347 -7.55 -12.89 24.41
CA ASP A 347 -7.71 -12.40 25.79
C ASP A 347 -8.49 -11.08 25.89
N LYS A 348 -8.80 -10.44 24.77
CA LYS A 348 -9.55 -9.18 24.64
C LYS A 348 -10.73 -9.34 23.68
N PRO A 349 -11.73 -10.19 24.02
CA PRO A 349 -12.77 -10.60 23.07
C PRO A 349 -13.65 -9.44 22.57
N TYR A 350 -13.77 -8.36 23.34
CA TYR A 350 -14.51 -7.17 22.90
C TYR A 350 -13.85 -6.43 21.73
N ASN A 351 -12.54 -6.58 21.56
CA ASN A 351 -11.79 -5.93 20.50
C ASN A 351 -11.71 -6.76 19.23
N THR A 352 -12.06 -8.04 19.28
CA THR A 352 -11.98 -8.97 18.16
C THR A 352 -13.36 -9.35 17.64
N VAL A 353 -13.63 -9.11 16.37
CA VAL A 353 -14.82 -9.54 15.66
C VAL A 353 -14.43 -10.64 14.69
N CYS A 354 -14.88 -11.88 14.99
CA CYS A 354 -14.75 -13.02 14.08
C CYS A 354 -15.90 -12.99 13.07
N MET A 355 -15.60 -12.87 11.78
CA MET A 355 -16.60 -12.62 10.72
C MET A 355 -17.19 -13.90 10.11
N GLU A 356 -17.22 -15.01 10.82
CA GLU A 356 -17.52 -16.35 10.27
C GLU A 356 -18.90 -16.50 9.62
N GLN A 357 -19.88 -15.70 10.02
CA GLN A 357 -21.25 -15.74 9.47
C GLN A 357 -21.80 -14.34 9.17
N GLU A 358 -20.95 -13.34 9.08
CA GLU A 358 -21.36 -11.96 9.08
C GLU A 358 -21.33 -11.35 7.67
N ASN A 359 -22.38 -10.62 7.32
CA ASN A 359 -22.41 -9.88 6.05
C ASN A 359 -21.25 -8.89 5.91
N VAL A 360 -20.61 -8.47 7.01
CA VAL A 360 -19.43 -7.60 6.97
C VAL A 360 -18.24 -8.27 6.30
N LEU A 361 -18.15 -9.61 6.30
CA LEU A 361 -17.11 -10.34 5.57
C LEU A 361 -17.15 -10.00 4.07
N HIS A 362 -18.32 -9.79 3.51
CA HIS A 362 -18.49 -9.48 2.09
C HIS A 362 -17.85 -8.14 1.69
N ALA A 363 -17.60 -7.24 2.65
CA ALA A 363 -16.84 -6.02 2.38
C ALA A 363 -15.38 -6.29 1.99
N TYR A 364 -14.86 -7.48 2.33
CA TYR A 364 -13.47 -7.87 2.16
C TYR A 364 -13.28 -9.09 1.26
N ARG A 365 -14.23 -10.03 1.29
CA ARG A 365 -14.10 -11.34 0.66
C ARG A 365 -15.46 -11.85 0.19
N LEU A 366 -15.51 -12.25 -1.07
CA LEU A 366 -16.66 -12.88 -1.70
C LEU A 366 -16.27 -14.29 -2.16
N THR A 367 -17.29 -15.11 -2.42
CA THR A 367 -17.11 -16.43 -3.05
C THR A 367 -18.08 -16.52 -4.21
N ASP A 368 -17.62 -16.85 -5.40
CA ASP A 368 -18.49 -17.03 -6.55
C ASP A 368 -19.22 -18.38 -6.49
N GLU A 369 -20.11 -18.63 -7.45
CA GLU A 369 -20.89 -19.88 -7.58
C GLU A 369 -20.05 -21.16 -7.71
N ASN A 370 -18.79 -21.02 -8.15
CA ASN A 370 -17.84 -22.12 -8.31
C ASN A 370 -16.95 -22.33 -7.06
N GLY A 371 -17.19 -21.56 -5.99
CA GLY A 371 -16.39 -21.58 -4.77
C GLY A 371 -15.06 -20.82 -4.85
N LYS A 372 -14.81 -20.06 -5.92
CA LYS A 372 -13.61 -19.24 -6.07
C LYS A 372 -13.71 -18.00 -5.20
N VAL A 373 -12.66 -17.75 -4.42
CA VAL A 373 -12.55 -16.55 -3.59
C VAL A 373 -12.17 -15.34 -4.42
N ILE A 374 -12.91 -14.24 -4.21
CA ILE A 374 -12.64 -12.91 -4.77
C ILE A 374 -12.43 -11.96 -3.57
N TYR A 375 -11.24 -11.38 -3.44
CA TYR A 375 -11.00 -10.34 -2.44
C TYR A 375 -11.58 -9.02 -2.96
N ASN A 376 -12.50 -8.44 -2.18
CA ASN A 376 -13.32 -7.30 -2.59
C ASN A 376 -12.55 -5.97 -2.51
N THR A 377 -11.41 -5.91 -3.20
CA THR A 377 -10.58 -4.70 -3.27
C THR A 377 -11.30 -3.54 -3.93
N TYR A 378 -12.29 -3.80 -4.79
CA TYR A 378 -13.12 -2.75 -5.36
C TYR A 378 -13.92 -2.01 -4.28
N ASN A 379 -14.64 -2.72 -3.40
CA ASN A 379 -15.34 -2.08 -2.28
C ASN A 379 -14.41 -1.23 -1.38
N LEU A 380 -13.16 -1.71 -1.18
CA LEU A 380 -12.19 -1.02 -0.32
C LEU A 380 -11.57 0.22 -0.98
N LEU A 381 -11.35 0.20 -2.30
CA LEU A 381 -10.51 1.20 -2.97
C LEU A 381 -11.28 2.11 -3.93
N ARG A 382 -12.51 1.77 -4.33
CA ARG A 382 -13.25 2.51 -5.36
C ARG A 382 -13.44 4.00 -5.04
N GLY A 383 -13.46 4.40 -3.78
CA GLY A 383 -13.77 5.78 -3.39
C GLY A 383 -15.13 6.23 -3.95
N ASP A 384 -15.18 7.47 -4.46
CA ASP A 384 -16.34 8.02 -5.16
C ASP A 384 -16.09 8.16 -6.69
N ASP A 385 -14.96 7.64 -7.18
CA ASP A 385 -14.47 7.73 -8.56
C ASP A 385 -14.24 6.37 -9.23
N ASP A 386 -14.77 5.30 -8.64
CA ASP A 386 -14.76 3.94 -9.16
C ASP A 386 -13.37 3.35 -9.45
N TRP A 387 -12.34 3.77 -8.71
CA TRP A 387 -10.98 3.26 -8.90
C TRP A 387 -10.88 1.77 -8.58
N ASP A 388 -10.49 0.98 -9.58
CA ASP A 388 -10.38 -0.48 -9.51
C ASP A 388 -9.05 -0.98 -10.09
N PRO A 389 -7.95 -0.92 -9.31
CA PRO A 389 -6.62 -1.25 -9.82
C PRO A 389 -6.44 -2.72 -10.19
N LEU A 390 -7.27 -3.62 -9.68
CA LEU A 390 -7.22 -5.07 -9.99
C LEU A 390 -8.34 -5.55 -10.91
N GLN A 391 -9.19 -4.64 -11.39
CA GLN A 391 -10.29 -4.94 -12.32
C GLN A 391 -11.23 -6.04 -11.79
N VAL A 392 -11.58 -5.99 -10.49
CA VAL A 392 -12.49 -6.95 -9.86
C VAL A 392 -13.94 -6.48 -9.80
N LYS A 393 -14.25 -5.26 -10.23
CA LYS A 393 -15.58 -4.63 -10.24
C LYS A 393 -16.64 -5.53 -10.85
N ASP A 394 -16.38 -6.08 -12.03
CA ASP A 394 -17.35 -6.94 -12.72
C ASP A 394 -17.61 -8.24 -11.96
N SER A 395 -16.59 -8.85 -11.38
CA SER A 395 -16.76 -10.06 -10.55
C SER A 395 -17.60 -9.75 -9.31
N VAL A 396 -17.34 -8.63 -8.65
CA VAL A 396 -18.12 -8.17 -7.47
C VAL A 396 -19.57 -7.92 -7.84
N ARG A 397 -19.83 -7.28 -9.00
CA ARG A 397 -21.17 -7.01 -9.50
C ARG A 397 -21.94 -8.31 -9.81
N VAL A 398 -21.32 -9.25 -10.53
CA VAL A 398 -21.95 -10.53 -10.91
C VAL A 398 -22.35 -11.33 -9.66
N ILE A 399 -21.46 -11.43 -8.66
CA ILE A 399 -21.79 -12.11 -7.39
C ILE A 399 -22.91 -11.36 -6.67
N GLY A 400 -22.87 -10.03 -6.63
CA GLY A 400 -23.90 -9.21 -6.00
C GLY A 400 -25.28 -9.36 -6.66
N GLU A 401 -25.35 -9.41 -8.00
CA GLU A 401 -26.59 -9.66 -8.75
C GLU A 401 -27.17 -11.03 -8.46
N HIS A 402 -26.33 -12.07 -8.41
CA HIS A 402 -26.74 -13.42 -8.02
C HIS A 402 -27.34 -13.47 -6.61
N ASP A 403 -26.73 -12.77 -5.64
CA ASP A 403 -27.13 -12.77 -4.24
C ASP A 403 -28.21 -11.72 -3.91
N GLY A 404 -28.59 -10.88 -4.87
CA GLY A 404 -29.53 -9.76 -4.68
C GLY A 404 -28.99 -8.68 -3.74
N ARG A 405 -27.68 -8.40 -3.76
CA ARG A 405 -26.98 -7.49 -2.84
C ARG A 405 -25.98 -6.58 -3.56
N ASP A 406 -25.79 -5.36 -3.06
CA ASP A 406 -24.71 -4.48 -3.52
C ASP A 406 -23.45 -4.70 -2.67
N TYR A 407 -22.50 -5.44 -3.21
CA TYR A 407 -21.21 -5.70 -2.58
C TYR A 407 -20.15 -4.63 -2.85
N ALA A 408 -20.45 -3.63 -3.67
CA ALA A 408 -19.55 -2.54 -3.99
C ALA A 408 -19.64 -1.35 -3.02
N ASN A 409 -20.65 -1.34 -2.14
CA ASN A 409 -20.95 -0.22 -1.24
C ASN A 409 -21.07 -0.65 0.23
N LEU A 410 -20.25 -1.58 0.65
CA LEU A 410 -20.30 -2.06 2.03
C LEU A 410 -19.42 -1.21 2.94
N PRO A 411 -19.95 -0.69 4.06
CA PRO A 411 -19.15 0.04 5.03
C PRO A 411 -18.23 -0.90 5.80
N VAL A 412 -17.13 -0.36 6.29
CA VAL A 412 -16.10 -1.07 7.06
C VAL A 412 -15.81 -0.41 8.41
N CYS A 413 -16.35 0.78 8.65
CA CYS A 413 -16.14 1.52 9.89
C CYS A 413 -17.43 2.14 10.41
N LEU A 414 -17.62 2.04 11.70
CA LEU A 414 -18.68 2.69 12.44
C LEU A 414 -18.08 3.39 13.65
N SER A 415 -18.34 4.67 13.82
CA SER A 415 -17.88 5.43 14.97
C SER A 415 -18.98 6.37 15.49
N VAL A 416 -18.82 6.84 16.72
CA VAL A 416 -19.76 7.76 17.38
C VAL A 416 -19.05 9.06 17.75
N THR A 417 -19.73 10.18 17.57
CA THR A 417 -19.27 11.51 17.99
C THR A 417 -20.35 12.22 18.80
N PRO A 418 -20.07 12.77 19.99
CA PRO A 418 -18.83 12.59 20.77
C PRO A 418 -18.71 11.16 21.32
N LEU A 419 -17.47 10.69 21.53
CA LEU A 419 -17.18 9.37 22.07
C LEU A 419 -17.45 9.29 23.57
N VAL A 420 -17.28 10.39 24.29
CA VAL A 420 -17.55 10.54 25.72
C VAL A 420 -18.39 11.79 25.91
N ALA A 421 -19.44 11.70 26.73
CA ALA A 421 -20.29 12.82 27.03
C ALA A 421 -20.86 12.72 28.44
N SER A 422 -21.30 13.82 29.02
CA SER A 422 -22.02 13.89 30.28
C SER A 422 -23.43 14.45 30.07
N VAL A 423 -24.41 13.85 30.70
CA VAL A 423 -25.79 14.31 30.69
C VAL A 423 -26.32 14.41 32.15
N GLN A 424 -27.02 15.50 32.45
CA GLN A 424 -27.55 15.78 33.79
C GLN A 424 -29.07 15.81 33.77
N THR A 425 -29.70 15.40 34.86
CA THR A 425 -31.15 15.52 35.06
C THR A 425 -31.54 17.01 35.06
N GLY A 426 -32.53 17.38 34.25
CA GLY A 426 -32.92 18.77 34.04
C GLY A 426 -31.97 19.61 33.18
N GLY A 427 -30.85 19.04 32.77
CA GLY A 427 -29.87 19.68 31.86
C GLY A 427 -30.21 19.48 30.38
N ASN A 428 -29.40 20.03 29.52
CA ASN A 428 -29.51 19.87 28.08
C ASN A 428 -29.23 18.42 27.67
N PRO A 429 -30.03 17.85 26.74
CA PRO A 429 -29.75 16.56 26.15
C PRO A 429 -28.40 16.58 25.37
N VAL A 430 -27.79 15.43 25.31
CA VAL A 430 -26.59 15.23 24.45
C VAL A 430 -27.00 14.58 23.13
N LYS A 431 -26.57 15.16 22.02
CA LYS A 431 -26.75 14.60 20.68
C LYS A 431 -25.50 13.78 20.31
N LEU A 432 -25.69 12.50 20.03
CA LEU A 432 -24.70 11.60 19.47
C LEU A 432 -24.93 11.47 17.98
N ALA A 433 -23.87 11.32 17.19
CA ALA A 433 -23.94 11.06 15.75
C ALA A 433 -23.15 9.80 15.41
N ALA A 434 -23.78 8.87 14.72
CA ALA A 434 -23.11 7.71 14.13
C ALA A 434 -22.49 8.09 12.78
N ASN A 435 -21.25 7.71 12.58
CA ASN A 435 -20.53 7.90 11.33
C ASN A 435 -20.26 6.53 10.72
N VAL A 436 -20.99 6.18 9.67
CA VAL A 436 -20.81 4.96 8.89
C VAL A 436 -19.94 5.28 7.69
N LYS A 437 -18.81 4.56 7.52
CA LYS A 437 -17.83 4.87 6.49
C LYS A 437 -17.37 3.62 5.76
N ARG A 438 -17.12 3.79 4.48
CA ARG A 438 -16.32 2.87 3.66
C ARG A 438 -14.83 3.07 3.97
N HIS A 439 -13.98 2.19 3.45
CA HIS A 439 -12.53 2.30 3.62
C HIS A 439 -12.00 3.67 3.17
N CYS A 440 -10.88 4.12 3.73
CA CYS A 440 -10.29 5.45 3.51
C CYS A 440 -11.22 6.63 3.86
N ASN A 441 -12.10 6.44 4.85
CA ASN A 441 -13.00 7.48 5.40
C ASN A 441 -14.09 8.01 4.44
N TYR A 442 -14.40 7.30 3.36
CA TYR A 442 -15.55 7.68 2.52
C TYR A 442 -16.85 7.48 3.26
N VAL A 443 -17.68 8.53 3.33
CA VAL A 443 -18.95 8.51 4.06
C VAL A 443 -19.97 7.63 3.33
N GLN A 444 -20.62 6.73 4.07
CA GLN A 444 -21.72 5.93 3.55
C GLN A 444 -23.03 6.72 3.71
N GLN A 445 -23.65 7.14 2.61
CA GLN A 445 -24.92 7.84 2.60
C GLN A 445 -26.10 6.91 2.92
N GLY A 446 -27.17 7.47 3.54
CA GLY A 446 -28.40 6.74 3.76
C GLY A 446 -28.34 5.60 4.77
N SER A 447 -27.37 5.63 5.68
CA SER A 447 -27.16 4.56 6.66
C SER A 447 -28.20 4.60 7.78
N SER A 448 -28.89 3.49 7.97
CA SER A 448 -29.78 3.26 9.12
C SER A 448 -29.02 2.56 10.24
N VAL A 449 -28.94 3.19 11.40
CA VAL A 449 -28.25 2.64 12.59
C VAL A 449 -29.22 2.34 13.70
N ARG A 450 -28.87 1.40 14.58
CA ARG A 450 -29.64 1.05 15.80
C ARG A 450 -28.83 1.46 17.01
N TRP A 451 -29.50 2.18 17.93
CA TRP A 451 -28.94 2.62 19.18
C TRP A 451 -29.49 1.75 20.36
N LYS A 452 -28.63 1.42 21.28
CA LYS A 452 -28.98 0.66 22.49
C LYS A 452 -28.30 1.23 23.73
N ILE A 453 -29.01 1.27 24.85
CA ILE A 453 -28.45 1.54 26.16
C ILE A 453 -27.87 0.25 26.74
N GLN A 454 -26.79 0.36 27.48
CA GLN A 454 -26.30 -0.74 28.32
C GLN A 454 -27.42 -1.29 29.20
N PRO A 455 -27.67 -2.60 29.23
CA PRO A 455 -28.71 -3.22 30.05
C PRO A 455 -28.64 -2.78 31.52
N GLY A 456 -29.81 -2.45 32.11
CA GLY A 456 -29.92 -1.99 33.48
C GLY A 456 -29.84 -0.48 33.69
N TYR A 457 -29.51 0.29 32.63
CA TYR A 457 -29.44 1.74 32.68
C TYR A 457 -30.64 2.48 32.06
N GLU A 458 -31.63 1.75 31.53
CA GLU A 458 -32.80 2.28 30.84
C GLU A 458 -33.65 3.19 31.75
N LYS A 459 -33.61 2.97 33.07
CA LYS A 459 -34.32 3.81 34.05
C LYS A 459 -33.67 5.16 34.30
N TYR A 460 -32.39 5.34 33.93
CA TYR A 460 -31.63 6.56 34.16
C TYR A 460 -31.60 7.49 32.95
N VAL A 461 -31.70 6.93 31.75
CA VAL A 461 -31.59 7.69 30.51
C VAL A 461 -32.57 7.20 29.45
N SER A 462 -33.03 8.13 28.59
CA SER A 462 -33.77 7.82 27.38
C SER A 462 -32.95 8.07 26.15
N LEU A 463 -33.20 7.26 25.10
CA LEU A 463 -32.64 7.45 23.76
C LEU A 463 -33.76 7.82 22.80
N SER A 464 -33.53 8.85 21.97
CA SER A 464 -34.40 9.21 20.86
C SER A 464 -33.57 9.18 19.58
N ALA A 465 -33.71 8.13 18.76
CA ALA A 465 -33.03 7.98 17.51
C ALA A 465 -33.62 8.90 16.43
N GLY A 466 -32.77 9.59 15.69
CA GLY A 466 -33.13 10.37 14.50
C GLY A 466 -32.91 9.59 13.21
N GLU A 467 -33.57 10.01 12.12
CA GLU A 467 -33.44 9.39 10.79
C GLU A 467 -32.06 9.59 10.15
N ASP A 468 -31.32 10.60 10.60
CA ASP A 468 -29.99 11.02 10.09
C ASP A 468 -28.82 10.26 10.76
N GLY A 469 -29.09 9.15 11.44
CA GLY A 469 -28.08 8.41 12.19
C GLY A 469 -27.70 9.05 13.52
N THR A 470 -28.46 10.04 13.97
CA THR A 470 -28.25 10.67 15.28
C THR A 470 -29.07 10.03 16.39
N CYS A 471 -28.68 10.28 17.62
CA CYS A 471 -29.40 9.87 18.80
C CYS A 471 -29.32 10.95 19.88
N VAL A 472 -30.44 11.33 20.46
CA VAL A 472 -30.52 12.22 21.61
C VAL A 472 -30.58 11.42 22.89
N VAL A 473 -29.61 11.68 23.77
CA VAL A 473 -29.52 11.07 25.11
C VAL A 473 -29.97 12.10 26.14
N LYS A 474 -30.97 11.73 26.95
CA LYS A 474 -31.53 12.59 27.99
C LYS A 474 -31.55 11.84 29.33
N ALA A 475 -31.06 12.50 30.39
CA ALA A 475 -31.22 11.98 31.75
C ALA A 475 -32.69 12.05 32.20
N MET A 476 -33.18 10.98 32.83
CA MET A 476 -34.58 10.83 33.24
C MET A 476 -34.75 10.97 34.74
N ASN A 477 -33.87 10.39 35.53
CA ASN A 477 -33.98 10.30 36.98
C ASN A 477 -32.86 11.06 37.67
N HIS A 478 -33.15 11.63 38.82
CA HIS A 478 -32.15 12.26 39.69
C HIS A 478 -31.46 11.16 40.52
N GLU A 479 -30.13 11.18 40.49
CA GLU A 479 -29.28 10.31 41.29
C GLU A 479 -28.26 11.18 42.02
N ASP A 480 -27.94 10.83 43.25
CA ASP A 480 -26.95 11.52 44.07
C ASP A 480 -25.51 11.18 43.64
N GLU A 481 -25.36 10.13 42.81
CA GLU A 481 -24.07 9.67 42.34
C GLU A 481 -23.99 9.69 40.81
N THR A 482 -22.79 9.98 40.29
CA THR A 482 -22.49 9.83 38.85
C THR A 482 -22.57 8.36 38.46
N LYS A 483 -23.37 8.05 37.44
CA LYS A 483 -23.44 6.72 36.82
C LYS A 483 -22.68 6.74 35.50
N HIS A 484 -21.88 5.68 35.28
CA HIS A 484 -21.17 5.44 34.02
C HIS A 484 -21.88 4.31 33.25
N PHE A 485 -22.18 4.55 31.97
CA PHE A 485 -22.82 3.56 31.13
C PHE A 485 -22.41 3.75 29.67
N THR A 486 -22.67 2.72 28.86
CA THR A 486 -22.37 2.73 27.44
C THR A 486 -23.67 2.88 26.63
N VAL A 487 -23.62 3.74 25.60
CA VAL A 487 -24.58 3.78 24.52
C VAL A 487 -23.93 3.14 23.31
N ALA A 488 -24.46 1.99 22.89
CA ALA A 488 -23.91 1.29 21.72
C ALA A 488 -24.71 1.64 20.47
N VAL A 489 -24.03 1.67 19.35
CA VAL A 489 -24.62 1.82 18.01
C VAL A 489 -24.22 0.63 17.16
N SER A 490 -25.10 0.22 16.27
CA SER A 490 -24.82 -0.83 15.29
C SER A 490 -25.41 -0.48 13.92
N TYR A 491 -24.70 -0.87 12.87
CA TYR A 491 -25.15 -0.82 11.49
C TYR A 491 -24.94 -2.20 10.88
N THR A 492 -26.03 -2.84 10.45
CA THR A 492 -25.98 -4.24 10.01
C THR A 492 -25.22 -5.10 11.03
N HIS A 493 -23.97 -5.44 10.76
CA HIS A 493 -23.10 -6.23 11.66
C HIS A 493 -21.92 -5.42 12.22
N LEU A 494 -21.75 -4.16 11.81
CA LEU A 494 -20.78 -3.26 12.42
C LEU A 494 -21.26 -2.80 13.79
N ARG A 495 -20.33 -2.71 14.75
CA ARG A 495 -20.60 -2.26 16.13
C ARG A 495 -19.58 -1.19 16.54
N ALA A 496 -20.02 -0.21 17.30
CA ALA A 496 -19.20 0.83 17.93
C ALA A 496 -19.67 1.09 19.36
#